data_072323d8edffd69c51f69024e3dbde6a
#
_entry.id   072323d8edffd69c51f69024e3dbde6a
#
_cell.length_a   1.000
_cell.length_b   1.000
_cell.length_c   1.000
_cell.angle_alpha   90.00
_cell.angle_beta   90.00
_cell.angle_gamma   90.00
#
_symmetry.space_group_name_H-M   'P 1'
#
loop_
_entity.id
_entity.type
_entity.pdbx_description
1 polymer ?
#
loop_
_entity_poly.entity_id
_entity_poly.type
_entity_poly.pdbx_seq_one_letter_code
_entity_poly.pdbx_strand_id
1 'polypeptide(L)'
;MKLRSDYVSNSSSSSFIVINKEGIDRTEEISEEFSPYNEPWQHYLVPCKNGKHQFGWEWEDSCSFESKLNFIGIQLLYLFIEKIEGRDREYSRMYTGKDFDRLYDMLKKVCKEKFHFNVELNEDAIKTHISHDDKKGYYGWRCMNDEFYIDHQSASSEGSCMEMFESEDALYDFLRFEESYVRGGNDNG
;
A
#
# COMPACT_ATOMS: atom_id res chain seq x y z
N MET A 1 13.09 -7.03 15.80
CA MET A 1 12.74 -7.59 14.48
C MET A 1 11.56 -8.53 14.67
N LYS A 2 10.38 -8.17 14.19
CA LYS A 2 9.18 -9.00 14.27
C LYS A 2 8.89 -9.48 12.85
N LEU A 3 9.30 -10.70 12.54
CA LEU A 3 8.91 -11.38 11.30
C LEU A 3 7.53 -12.00 11.53
N ARG A 4 6.51 -11.53 10.82
CA ARG A 4 5.26 -12.25 10.67
C ARG A 4 5.23 -12.81 9.25
N SER A 5 5.36 -14.12 9.14
CA SER A 5 5.08 -14.87 7.93
C SER A 5 3.72 -15.52 8.10
N ASP A 6 2.69 -14.99 7.47
CA ASP A 6 1.44 -15.71 7.34
C ASP A 6 1.56 -16.68 6.16
N TYR A 7 1.63 -17.97 6.46
CA TYR A 7 1.63 -19.03 5.45
C TYR A 7 0.21 -19.24 4.93
N VAL A 8 -0.04 -18.91 3.67
CA VAL A 8 -1.24 -19.35 2.96
C VAL A 8 -0.93 -20.65 2.25
N SER A 9 -1.46 -21.74 2.77
CA SER A 9 -1.35 -23.07 2.16
C SER A 9 -2.29 -23.16 0.95
N ASN A 10 -1.84 -22.95 -0.25
CA ASN A 10 -2.30 -23.48 -1.55
C ASN A 10 -1.84 -22.73 -2.80
N SER A 11 -1.06 -21.69 -2.67
CA SER A 11 -0.19 -21.18 -3.73
C SER A 11 1.09 -20.72 -3.04
N SER A 12 2.23 -21.12 -3.55
CA SER A 12 3.55 -20.91 -2.94
C SER A 12 4.03 -19.45 -3.07
N SER A 13 3.14 -18.49 -2.88
CA SER A 13 3.49 -17.07 -2.84
C SER A 13 3.51 -16.57 -1.41
N SER A 14 4.62 -16.00 -0.99
CA SER A 14 4.76 -15.33 0.29
C SER A 14 5.03 -13.84 0.04
N SER A 15 4.17 -13.01 0.58
CA SER A 15 4.42 -11.57 0.62
C SER A 15 4.41 -11.10 2.06
N PHE A 16 5.33 -10.21 2.39
CA PHE A 16 5.41 -9.63 3.73
C PHE A 16 6.04 -8.25 3.68
N ILE A 17 5.83 -7.49 4.72
CA ILE A 17 6.57 -6.26 4.94
C ILE A 17 7.57 -6.44 6.06
N VAL A 18 8.70 -5.76 5.92
CA VAL A 18 9.72 -5.63 6.96
C VAL A 18 9.75 -4.18 7.40
N ILE A 19 9.53 -3.95 8.67
CA ILE A 19 9.70 -2.64 9.30
C ILE A 19 10.95 -2.73 10.16
N ASN A 20 12.01 -2.08 9.70
CA ASN A 20 13.23 -1.98 10.48
C ASN A 20 13.13 -0.77 11.42
N LYS A 21 13.78 -0.88 12.58
CA LYS A 21 13.84 0.21 13.56
C LYS A 21 15.25 0.78 13.69
N GLU A 22 16.19 0.20 12.99
CA GLU A 22 17.59 0.56 12.98
C GLU A 22 18.08 0.42 11.54
N GLY A 23 18.75 1.44 11.01
CA GLY A 23 19.22 1.44 9.64
C GLY A 23 19.58 2.83 9.16
N ILE A 24 19.71 2.99 7.85
CA ILE A 24 20.00 4.26 7.21
C ILE A 24 18.72 5.10 7.19
N ASP A 25 18.70 6.16 7.99
CA ASP A 25 17.59 7.12 8.05
C ASP A 25 17.67 8.09 6.87
N ARG A 26 16.68 8.06 6.00
CA ARG A 26 16.58 8.86 4.78
C ARG A 26 15.65 10.06 4.92
N THR A 27 15.24 10.42 6.15
CA THR A 27 14.25 11.48 6.38
C THR A 27 14.64 12.82 5.74
N GLU A 28 15.87 13.27 5.90
CA GLU A 28 16.32 14.55 5.34
C GLU A 28 16.33 14.52 3.83
N GLU A 29 16.87 13.45 3.22
CA GLU A 29 16.92 13.29 1.77
C GLU A 29 15.51 13.26 1.16
N ILE A 30 14.61 12.49 1.76
CA ILE A 30 13.20 12.42 1.33
C ILE A 30 12.56 13.82 1.43
N SER A 31 12.77 14.53 2.54
CA SER A 31 12.20 15.86 2.74
C SER A 31 12.69 16.85 1.70
N GLU A 32 13.96 16.80 1.32
CA GLU A 32 14.53 17.67 0.27
C GLU A 32 13.95 17.32 -1.11
N GLU A 33 13.86 16.03 -1.44
CA GLU A 33 13.34 15.55 -2.72
C GLU A 33 11.87 15.94 -2.91
N PHE A 34 11.05 15.82 -1.86
CA PHE A 34 9.62 16.10 -1.90
C PHE A 34 9.22 17.52 -1.50
N SER A 35 10.19 18.41 -1.24
CA SER A 35 9.94 19.81 -0.84
C SER A 35 9.01 20.59 -1.79
N PRO A 36 8.98 20.38 -3.14
CA PRO A 36 8.03 21.04 -4.03
C PRO A 36 6.57 20.78 -3.69
N TYR A 37 6.26 19.68 -3.01
CA TYR A 37 4.89 19.28 -2.62
C TYR A 37 4.51 19.74 -1.21
N ASN A 38 5.30 20.61 -0.58
CA ASN A 38 5.02 21.14 0.76
C ASN A 38 4.01 22.29 0.78
N GLU A 39 3.74 22.91 -0.37
CA GLU A 39 2.79 24.00 -0.48
C GLU A 39 1.34 23.50 -0.37
N PRO A 40 0.41 24.30 0.23
CA PRO A 40 -0.96 23.85 0.49
C PRO A 40 -1.75 23.42 -0.74
N TRP A 41 -1.38 23.91 -1.91
CA TRP A 41 -2.03 23.58 -3.20
C TRP A 41 -1.30 22.50 -3.99
N GLN A 42 -0.15 22.04 -3.51
CA GLN A 42 0.63 21.01 -4.19
C GLN A 42 0.61 19.74 -3.35
N HIS A 43 0.21 18.66 -3.97
CA HIS A 43 0.14 17.35 -3.34
C HIS A 43 0.84 16.32 -4.22
N TYR A 44 1.64 15.48 -3.58
CA TYR A 44 2.19 14.30 -4.21
C TYR A 44 1.10 13.22 -4.30
N LEU A 45 0.76 12.80 -5.51
CA LEU A 45 -0.28 11.80 -5.73
C LEU A 45 0.25 10.39 -5.51
N VAL A 46 -0.43 9.59 -4.71
CA VAL A 46 -0.09 8.19 -4.48
C VAL A 46 -1.24 7.26 -4.86
N PRO A 47 -0.98 6.15 -5.58
CA PRO A 47 0.30 5.80 -6.22
C PRO A 47 0.63 6.73 -7.39
N CYS A 48 1.91 6.95 -7.61
CA CYS A 48 2.43 7.72 -8.75
C CYS A 48 3.12 6.76 -9.74
N LYS A 49 3.58 7.30 -10.88
CA LYS A 49 4.25 6.49 -11.92
C LYS A 49 5.71 6.19 -11.61
N ASN A 50 6.27 6.78 -10.57
CA ASN A 50 7.62 6.52 -10.14
C ASN A 50 7.67 5.39 -9.11
N GLY A 51 8.82 4.78 -8.95
CA GLY A 51 8.99 3.63 -8.07
C GLY A 51 8.25 2.40 -8.56
N LYS A 52 8.21 1.37 -7.72
CA LYS A 52 7.44 0.15 -8.02
C LYS A 52 5.95 0.39 -7.77
N HIS A 53 5.11 -0.12 -8.65
CA HIS A 53 3.67 0.05 -8.59
C HIS A 53 2.88 -1.24 -8.90
N GLN A 54 3.58 -2.35 -9.13
CA GLN A 54 3.01 -3.69 -9.26
C GLN A 54 3.70 -4.59 -8.24
N PHE A 55 2.94 -5.23 -7.36
CA PHE A 55 3.48 -6.02 -6.25
C PHE A 55 2.90 -7.43 -6.26
N GLY A 56 3.69 -8.41 -5.87
CA GLY A 56 3.25 -9.75 -5.51
C GLY A 56 3.75 -10.88 -6.39
N TRP A 57 3.83 -10.74 -7.70
CA TRP A 57 4.12 -11.85 -8.61
C TRP A 57 5.61 -12.14 -8.77
N GLU A 58 6.45 -11.11 -8.68
CA GLU A 58 7.89 -11.24 -8.82
C GLU A 58 8.57 -11.29 -7.44
N TRP A 59 9.60 -12.14 -7.32
CA TRP A 59 10.43 -12.19 -6.12
C TRP A 59 11.37 -10.99 -6.08
N GLU A 60 10.91 -9.94 -5.44
CA GLU A 60 11.63 -8.67 -5.40
C GLU A 60 11.35 -7.89 -4.12
N ASP A 61 12.39 -7.23 -3.61
CA ASP A 61 12.30 -6.30 -2.49
C ASP A 61 12.08 -4.87 -3.00
N SER A 62 11.02 -4.24 -2.54
CA SER A 62 10.71 -2.84 -2.83
C SER A 62 11.06 -1.98 -1.64
N CYS A 63 12.29 -1.41 -1.66
CA CYS A 63 12.88 -0.65 -0.55
C CYS A 63 12.88 0.87 -0.77
N SER A 64 12.72 1.36 -2.03
CA SER A 64 12.69 2.80 -2.27
C SER A 64 11.49 3.47 -1.59
N PHE A 65 11.67 4.72 -1.18
CA PHE A 65 10.59 5.50 -0.56
C PHE A 65 9.33 5.54 -1.43
N GLU A 66 9.48 5.87 -2.74
CA GLU A 66 8.34 5.93 -3.65
C GLU A 66 7.64 4.57 -3.83
N SER A 67 8.40 3.48 -3.89
CA SER A 67 7.81 2.14 -3.98
C SER A 67 7.00 1.78 -2.74
N LYS A 68 7.52 2.09 -1.54
CA LYS A 68 6.80 1.90 -0.28
C LYS A 68 5.55 2.78 -0.20
N LEU A 69 5.67 4.04 -0.63
CA LEU A 69 4.54 4.97 -0.66
C LEU A 69 3.48 4.54 -1.67
N ASN A 70 3.88 4.02 -2.84
CA ASN A 70 2.97 3.45 -3.83
C ASN A 70 2.23 2.23 -3.28
N PHE A 71 2.94 1.32 -2.58
CA PHE A 71 2.29 0.19 -1.93
C PHE A 71 1.21 0.63 -0.94
N ILE A 72 1.53 1.60 -0.07
CA ILE A 72 0.56 2.20 0.85
C ILE A 72 -0.61 2.82 0.10
N GLY A 73 -0.34 3.59 -0.96
CA GLY A 73 -1.37 4.25 -1.77
C GLY A 73 -2.34 3.25 -2.40
N ILE A 74 -1.83 2.14 -2.95
CA ILE A 74 -2.64 1.07 -3.52
C ILE A 74 -3.52 0.41 -2.44
N GLN A 75 -2.95 0.09 -1.27
CA GLN A 75 -3.72 -0.47 -0.15
C GLN A 75 -4.84 0.47 0.30
N LEU A 76 -4.55 1.76 0.42
CA LEU A 76 -5.58 2.75 0.77
C LEU A 76 -6.65 2.89 -0.30
N LEU A 77 -6.31 2.82 -1.60
CA LEU A 77 -7.30 2.82 -2.67
C LEU A 77 -8.25 1.61 -2.59
N TYR A 78 -7.75 0.42 -2.25
CA TYR A 78 -8.61 -0.74 -2.01
C TYR A 78 -9.58 -0.50 -0.86
N LEU A 79 -9.11 0.06 0.26
CA LEU A 79 -9.98 0.40 1.39
C LEU A 79 -10.98 1.52 1.06
N PHE A 80 -10.58 2.49 0.25
CA PHE A 80 -11.47 3.54 -0.24
C PHE A 80 -12.63 2.97 -1.06
N ILE A 81 -12.34 2.05 -1.98
CA ILE A 81 -13.35 1.35 -2.77
C ILE A 81 -14.32 0.58 -1.86
N GLU A 82 -13.81 -0.18 -0.90
CA GLU A 82 -14.66 -0.88 0.06
C GLU A 82 -15.56 0.07 0.84
N LYS A 83 -15.02 1.22 1.27
CA LYS A 83 -15.78 2.25 1.97
C LYS A 83 -16.93 2.77 1.13
N ILE A 84 -16.71 3.13 -0.14
CA ILE A 84 -17.76 3.69 -1.01
C ILE A 84 -18.79 2.64 -1.44
N GLU A 85 -18.38 1.37 -1.56
CA GLU A 85 -19.27 0.27 -1.91
C GLU A 85 -20.09 -0.25 -0.71
N GLY A 86 -19.70 0.10 0.50
CA GLY A 86 -20.33 -0.38 1.73
C GLY A 86 -20.19 -1.89 1.92
N ARG A 87 -19.15 -2.50 1.36
CA ARG A 87 -18.88 -3.93 1.46
C ARG A 87 -17.91 -4.20 2.58
N ASP A 88 -18.38 -4.89 3.63
CA ASP A 88 -17.50 -5.59 4.57
C ASP A 88 -17.19 -6.96 3.94
N ARG A 89 -16.03 -7.14 3.36
CA ARG A 89 -15.60 -8.47 2.94
C ARG A 89 -15.16 -9.25 4.18
N GLU A 90 -15.78 -10.40 4.43
CA GLU A 90 -15.60 -11.26 5.63
C GLU A 90 -14.25 -12.02 5.70
N TYR A 91 -13.22 -11.58 4.98
CA TYR A 91 -11.92 -12.24 5.06
C TYR A 91 -11.08 -11.62 6.18
N SER A 92 -10.22 -12.40 6.83
CA SER A 92 -9.36 -11.99 7.95
C SER A 92 -8.31 -10.96 7.51
N ARG A 93 -8.70 -9.70 7.44
CA ARG A 93 -7.86 -8.57 7.08
C ARG A 93 -7.51 -7.78 8.32
N MET A 94 -6.37 -7.11 8.27
CA MET A 94 -5.99 -6.19 9.34
C MET A 94 -6.93 -4.98 9.43
N TYR A 95 -7.34 -4.45 8.26
CA TYR A 95 -8.17 -3.25 8.13
C TYR A 95 -9.23 -3.43 7.04
N THR A 96 -10.31 -2.67 7.14
CA THR A 96 -11.44 -2.67 6.21
C THR A 96 -11.74 -1.25 5.73
N GLY A 97 -12.69 -1.09 4.84
CA GLY A 97 -13.13 0.23 4.37
C GLY A 97 -13.55 1.19 5.48
N LYS A 98 -13.95 0.69 6.66
CA LYS A 98 -14.28 1.50 7.84
C LYS A 98 -13.05 2.19 8.45
N ASP A 99 -11.87 1.62 8.26
CA ASP A 99 -10.62 2.17 8.78
C ASP A 99 -10.01 3.22 7.85
N PHE A 100 -10.49 3.34 6.61
CA PHE A 100 -9.89 4.15 5.56
C PHE A 100 -9.54 5.58 6.01
N ASP A 101 -10.50 6.32 6.58
CA ASP A 101 -10.27 7.72 6.96
C ASP A 101 -9.13 7.83 7.98
N ARG A 102 -9.15 6.99 9.00
CA ARG A 102 -8.12 6.97 10.05
C ARG A 102 -6.73 6.69 9.49
N LEU A 103 -6.61 5.70 8.59
CA LEU A 103 -5.32 5.31 8.00
C LEU A 103 -4.81 6.36 7.02
N TYR A 104 -5.71 6.93 6.23
CA TYR A 104 -5.36 7.99 5.30
C TYR A 104 -4.94 9.28 6.02
N ASP A 105 -5.63 9.64 7.10
CA ASP A 105 -5.24 10.78 7.93
C ASP A 105 -3.87 10.53 8.61
N MET A 106 -3.58 9.30 9.04
CA MET A 106 -2.26 8.92 9.57
C MET A 106 -1.17 9.11 8.52
N LEU A 107 -1.39 8.65 7.27
CA LEU A 107 -0.43 8.84 6.19
C LEU A 107 -0.18 10.33 5.92
N LYS A 108 -1.25 11.14 5.77
CA LYS A 108 -1.14 12.59 5.56
C LYS A 108 -0.37 13.26 6.68
N LYS A 109 -0.65 12.89 7.92
CA LYS A 109 0.03 13.44 9.09
C LYS A 109 1.52 13.10 9.10
N VAL A 110 1.89 11.84 8.91
CA VAL A 110 3.30 11.41 8.90
C VAL A 110 4.06 12.08 7.76
N CYS A 111 3.50 12.11 6.53
CA CYS A 111 4.14 12.78 5.41
C CYS A 111 4.37 14.28 5.69
N LYS A 112 3.36 14.95 6.24
CA LYS A 112 3.45 16.39 6.53
C LYS A 112 4.39 16.73 7.69
N GLU A 113 4.30 16.00 8.80
CA GLU A 113 5.02 16.34 10.03
C GLU A 113 6.46 15.81 10.04
N LYS A 114 6.73 14.68 9.38
CA LYS A 114 8.04 14.02 9.41
C LYS A 114 8.85 14.24 8.14
N PHE A 115 8.20 14.29 6.97
CA PHE A 115 8.86 14.45 5.68
C PHE A 115 8.60 15.80 5.01
N HIS A 116 7.78 16.66 5.61
CA HIS A 116 7.52 18.03 5.16
C HIS A 116 6.92 18.15 3.75
N PHE A 117 6.03 17.21 3.35
CA PHE A 117 5.29 17.35 2.10
C PHE A 117 3.82 16.89 2.26
N ASN A 118 2.96 17.39 1.36
CA ASN A 118 1.55 16.99 1.31
C ASN A 118 1.38 15.78 0.38
N VAL A 119 0.58 14.81 0.81
CA VAL A 119 0.23 13.61 0.03
C VAL A 119 -1.27 13.53 -0.19
N GLU A 120 -1.67 13.07 -1.37
CA GLU A 120 -3.06 12.86 -1.74
C GLU A 120 -3.23 11.55 -2.50
N LEU A 121 -4.39 10.91 -2.37
CA LEU A 121 -4.70 9.72 -3.16
C LEU A 121 -4.97 10.08 -4.62
N ASN A 122 -4.37 9.32 -5.50
CA ASN A 122 -4.60 9.41 -6.94
C ASN A 122 -5.89 8.64 -7.28
N GLU A 123 -7.04 9.28 -7.14
CA GLU A 123 -8.34 8.65 -7.45
C GLU A 123 -8.47 8.27 -8.93
N ASP A 124 -7.73 8.94 -9.83
CA ASP A 124 -7.70 8.59 -11.26
C ASP A 124 -7.02 7.24 -11.53
N ALA A 125 -6.26 6.72 -10.57
CA ALA A 125 -5.71 5.37 -10.63
C ALA A 125 -6.78 4.28 -10.51
N ILE A 126 -8.00 4.62 -10.07
CA ILE A 126 -9.12 3.69 -9.96
C ILE A 126 -9.76 3.51 -11.33
N LYS A 127 -9.68 2.29 -11.87
CA LYS A 127 -10.51 1.87 -13.01
C LYS A 127 -11.66 1.01 -12.51
N THR A 128 -12.86 1.35 -12.92
CA THR A 128 -14.04 0.56 -12.62
C THR A 128 -14.25 -0.47 -13.74
N HIS A 129 -13.93 -1.72 -13.50
CA HIS A 129 -14.34 -2.83 -14.35
C HIS A 129 -15.52 -3.54 -13.69
N ILE A 130 -16.66 -3.51 -14.35
CA ILE A 130 -17.80 -4.36 -13.99
C ILE A 130 -17.56 -5.69 -14.70
N SER A 131 -17.18 -6.73 -13.95
CA SER A 131 -17.20 -8.08 -14.48
C SER A 131 -18.58 -8.69 -14.20
N HIS A 132 -19.31 -8.98 -15.25
CA HIS A 132 -20.56 -9.70 -15.20
C HIS A 132 -20.27 -11.19 -15.44
N ASP A 133 -20.38 -12.00 -14.43
CA ASP A 133 -20.47 -13.45 -14.61
C ASP A 133 -21.93 -13.82 -14.83
N ASP A 134 -22.35 -13.85 -16.08
CA ASP A 134 -23.72 -14.13 -16.51
C ASP A 134 -24.26 -15.48 -16.03
N LYS A 135 -23.38 -16.41 -15.65
CA LYS A 135 -23.78 -17.76 -15.20
C LYS A 135 -24.09 -17.86 -13.72
N LYS A 136 -23.66 -16.89 -12.91
CA LYS A 136 -23.79 -16.95 -11.44
C LYS A 136 -24.41 -15.73 -10.80
N GLY A 137 -24.76 -14.69 -11.56
CA GLY A 137 -25.31 -13.44 -11.00
C GLY A 137 -24.32 -12.67 -10.11
N TYR A 138 -23.03 -12.94 -10.26
CA TYR A 138 -21.99 -12.31 -9.48
C TYR A 138 -21.53 -11.01 -10.16
N TYR A 139 -21.71 -9.90 -9.48
CA TYR A 139 -21.13 -8.63 -9.88
C TYR A 139 -19.83 -8.45 -9.10
N GLY A 140 -18.69 -8.55 -9.79
CA GLY A 140 -17.38 -8.23 -9.20
C GLY A 140 -16.92 -6.87 -9.70
N TRP A 141 -16.59 -5.97 -8.78
CA TRP A 141 -15.90 -4.72 -9.10
C TRP A 141 -14.40 -4.96 -9.01
N ARG A 142 -13.70 -4.80 -10.09
CA ARG A 142 -12.24 -4.61 -10.07
C ARG A 142 -11.97 -3.14 -10.32
N CYS A 143 -11.47 -2.47 -9.29
CA CYS A 143 -11.14 -1.06 -9.36
C CYS A 143 -9.65 -0.89 -9.17
N MET A 144 -8.88 -1.07 -10.21
CA MET A 144 -7.49 -0.62 -10.25
C MET A 144 -7.07 -0.43 -11.69
N ASN A 145 -6.22 0.53 -11.91
CA ASN A 145 -5.51 0.67 -13.16
C ASN A 145 -4.56 -0.52 -13.35
N ASP A 146 -4.42 -1.04 -14.58
CA ASP A 146 -3.46 -2.09 -14.90
C ASP A 146 -2.00 -1.69 -14.59
N GLU A 147 -1.75 -0.40 -14.33
CA GLU A 147 -0.46 0.12 -13.91
C GLU A 147 -0.21 -0.03 -12.41
N PHE A 148 -1.27 -0.06 -11.56
CA PHE A 148 -1.16 -0.05 -10.10
C PHE A 148 -1.96 -1.20 -9.52
N TYR A 149 -1.28 -2.26 -9.06
CA TYR A 149 -1.97 -3.37 -8.44
C TYR A 149 -1.08 -4.16 -7.46
N ILE A 150 -1.76 -4.87 -6.56
CA ILE A 150 -1.16 -5.90 -5.73
C ILE A 150 -1.81 -7.21 -6.13
N ASP A 151 -0.99 -8.21 -6.51
CA ASP A 151 -1.50 -9.48 -6.99
C ASP A 151 -2.34 -10.17 -5.90
N HIS A 152 -3.48 -10.73 -6.31
CA HIS A 152 -4.40 -11.45 -5.45
C HIS A 152 -3.83 -12.75 -4.87
N GLN A 153 -2.76 -13.28 -5.44
CA GLN A 153 -2.07 -14.46 -4.94
C GLN A 153 -1.06 -14.13 -3.83
N SER A 154 -0.77 -12.85 -3.60
CA SER A 154 0.05 -12.44 -2.48
C SER A 154 -0.82 -12.21 -1.24
N ALA A 155 -0.33 -12.61 -0.07
CA ALA A 155 -1.00 -12.32 1.20
C ALA A 155 -1.15 -10.81 1.49
N SER A 156 -0.48 -9.98 0.71
CA SER A 156 -0.55 -8.52 0.77
C SER A 156 -1.71 -7.92 -0.04
N SER A 157 -2.45 -8.74 -0.81
CA SER A 157 -3.59 -8.24 -1.54
C SER A 157 -4.72 -7.85 -0.59
N GLU A 158 -5.43 -6.82 -0.94
CA GLU A 158 -6.73 -6.52 -0.35
C GLU A 158 -6.74 -6.19 1.16
N GLY A 159 -5.76 -5.42 1.67
CA GLY A 159 -5.74 -4.94 3.06
C GLY A 159 -5.07 -5.88 4.06
N SER A 160 -4.33 -6.88 3.60
CA SER A 160 -3.33 -7.60 4.38
C SER A 160 -1.95 -6.95 4.28
N CYS A 161 -1.01 -7.32 5.13
CA CYS A 161 0.34 -6.72 5.18
C CYS A 161 0.32 -5.18 5.34
N MET A 162 -0.44 -4.71 6.30
CA MET A 162 -0.58 -3.29 6.62
C MET A 162 -0.06 -2.96 8.04
N GLU A 163 0.89 -3.74 8.54
CA GLU A 163 1.46 -3.57 9.89
C GLU A 163 2.10 -2.20 10.11
N MET A 164 2.51 -1.51 9.02
CA MET A 164 3.00 -0.14 9.10
C MET A 164 1.95 0.83 9.66
N PHE A 165 0.67 0.49 9.59
CA PHE A 165 -0.41 1.32 10.16
C PHE A 165 -0.75 0.99 11.62
N GLU A 166 0.01 0.15 12.31
CA GLU A 166 -0.18 -0.10 13.74
C GLU A 166 0.02 1.17 14.59
N SER A 167 0.92 2.07 14.13
CA SER A 167 1.16 3.39 14.74
C SER A 167 1.81 4.38 13.79
N GLU A 168 1.79 5.68 14.13
CA GLU A 168 2.52 6.72 13.37
C GLU A 168 4.02 6.44 13.34
N ASP A 169 4.59 5.94 14.44
CA ASP A 169 6.01 5.59 14.50
C ASP A 169 6.33 4.38 13.60
N ALA A 170 5.47 3.37 13.55
CA ALA A 170 5.66 2.23 12.66
C ALA A 170 5.59 2.65 11.18
N LEU A 171 4.66 3.54 10.83
CA LEU A 171 4.55 4.08 9.49
C LEU A 171 5.77 4.94 9.12
N TYR A 172 6.23 5.76 10.05
CA TYR A 172 7.44 6.56 9.87
C TYR A 172 8.68 5.69 9.70
N ASP A 173 8.88 4.67 10.55
CA ASP A 173 10.01 3.72 10.46
C ASP A 173 9.97 2.92 9.15
N PHE A 174 8.79 2.52 8.70
CA PHE A 174 8.63 1.84 7.42
C PHE A 174 9.08 2.72 6.25
N LEU A 175 8.72 3.99 6.26
CA LEU A 175 9.04 4.91 5.16
C LEU A 175 10.50 5.39 5.18
N ARG A 176 11.06 5.74 6.34
CA ARG A 176 12.37 6.40 6.44
C ARG A 176 13.57 5.48 6.31
N PHE A 177 13.48 4.24 6.80
CA PHE A 177 14.61 3.32 6.79
C PHE A 177 14.74 2.60 5.47
N GLU A 178 15.94 2.61 4.89
CA GLU A 178 16.22 1.92 3.62
C GLU A 178 16.03 0.40 3.75
N GLU A 179 16.32 -0.15 4.92
CA GLU A 179 16.18 -1.58 5.23
C GLU A 179 14.74 -2.01 5.52
N SER A 180 13.78 -1.07 5.52
CA SER A 180 12.35 -1.40 5.51
C SER A 180 11.88 -1.60 4.07
N TYR A 181 11.12 -2.68 3.81
CA TYR A 181 10.73 -3.01 2.44
C TYR A 181 9.44 -3.83 2.36
N VAL A 182 8.89 -3.88 1.17
CA VAL A 182 7.84 -4.83 0.77
C VAL A 182 8.51 -5.94 -0.03
N ARG A 183 8.34 -7.18 0.39
CA ARG A 183 8.75 -8.36 -0.37
C ARG A 183 7.54 -9.04 -0.96
N GLY A 184 7.51 -9.21 -2.27
CA GLY A 184 6.60 -10.08 -2.98
C GLY A 184 7.34 -11.29 -3.52
N GLY A 185 6.63 -12.39 -3.74
CA GLY A 185 7.25 -13.56 -4.35
C GLY A 185 6.28 -14.70 -4.57
N ASN A 186 6.55 -15.47 -5.62
CA ASN A 186 5.86 -16.71 -5.92
C ASN A 186 6.91 -17.83 -6.03
N ASP A 187 6.81 -18.83 -5.14
CA ASP A 187 7.71 -19.98 -5.12
C ASP A 187 7.43 -21.03 -6.23
N ASN A 188 6.54 -20.74 -7.18
CA ASN A 188 6.22 -21.59 -8.33
C ASN A 188 7.21 -21.39 -9.49
N GLY A 189 8.49 -21.19 -9.21
CA GLY A 189 9.58 -21.15 -10.17
C GLY A 189 10.29 -22.49 -10.28
#